data_7b3e9685efbcc2668c2758f804d3cbd1
#
_entry.id   7b3e9685efbcc2668c2758f804d3cbd1
#
_cell.length_a   1.000
_cell.length_b   1.000
_cell.length_c   1.000
_cell.angle_alpha   90.00
_cell.angle_beta   90.00
_cell.angle_gamma   90.00
#
_symmetry.space_group_name_H-M   'P 1'
#
loop_
_entity.id
_entity.type
_entity.pdbx_description
1 polymer ?
#
loop_
_entity_poly.entity_id
_entity_poly.type
_entity_poly.pdbx_seq_one_letter_code
_entity_poly.pdbx_strand_id
1 'polypeptide(L)'
;IGEKMEQQEFQKRLEELGRLAQEKENRLRTEEVREFLKDMELTEEQFQLVFAYLASRLVTVEGYVPAKEEREEKEAKLTPEEQEFLDQYRKELEYIVSLEEEELLELCRAAEEGDGGAKARLTEQLLPEVIQAARGLAGQGLPLGDLIQEGNIGLMLAMETLGLREEGQTPLDYLKQEIRTAVLQALEEQQTERQAGDLLAERLNHLRDGIKKLSDELERKVSLEELSMFMDMPVEEIEDLLKLAGEGTGDDGENTEEGQA
;
A
#
# COMPACT_ATOMS: atom_id res chain seq x y z
N ILE A 1 22.57 -20.21 2.30
CA ILE A 1 21.35 -20.66 3.01
C ILE A 1 21.18 -19.85 4.31
N GLY A 2 22.28 -19.54 5.04
CA GLY A 2 22.23 -18.73 6.27
C GLY A 2 21.74 -17.30 6.04
N GLU A 3 22.31 -16.56 5.09
CA GLU A 3 21.95 -15.16 4.78
C GLU A 3 20.49 -14.98 4.35
N LYS A 4 19.90 -15.93 3.60
CA LYS A 4 18.47 -15.87 3.22
C LYS A 4 17.53 -16.12 4.40
N MET A 5 17.93 -16.95 5.36
CA MET A 5 17.14 -17.18 6.58
C MET A 5 17.19 -15.96 7.49
N GLU A 6 18.34 -15.32 7.64
CA GLU A 6 18.48 -14.07 8.42
C GLU A 6 17.67 -12.91 7.81
N GLN A 7 17.64 -12.79 6.48
CA GLN A 7 16.80 -11.80 5.80
C GLN A 7 15.30 -12.01 6.00
N GLN A 8 14.82 -13.26 5.94
CA GLN A 8 13.41 -13.57 6.17
C GLN A 8 13.00 -13.34 7.62
N GLU A 9 13.87 -13.65 8.57
CA GLU A 9 13.64 -13.41 9.98
C GLU A 9 13.62 -11.90 10.29
N PHE A 10 14.50 -11.13 9.67
CA PHE A 10 14.53 -9.67 9.78
C PHE A 10 13.26 -9.03 9.21
N GLN A 11 12.80 -9.44 8.03
CA GLN A 11 11.54 -8.95 7.45
C GLN A 11 10.35 -9.23 8.36
N LYS A 12 10.26 -10.45 8.89
CA LYS A 12 9.18 -10.81 9.83
C LYS A 12 9.20 -9.94 11.09
N ARG A 13 10.39 -9.66 11.63
CA ARG A 13 10.55 -8.78 12.79
C ARG A 13 10.15 -7.33 12.49
N LEU A 14 10.44 -6.83 11.28
CA LEU A 14 10.00 -5.50 10.85
C LEU A 14 8.48 -5.42 10.72
N GLU A 15 7.82 -6.47 10.22
CA GLU A 15 6.36 -6.55 10.18
C GLU A 15 5.74 -6.58 11.58
N GLU A 16 6.30 -7.38 12.49
CA GLU A 16 5.89 -7.43 13.89
C GLU A 16 6.07 -6.06 14.58
N LEU A 17 7.16 -5.36 14.28
CA LEU A 17 7.43 -4.01 14.78
C LEU A 17 6.44 -2.99 14.22
N GLY A 18 6.04 -3.14 12.95
CA GLY A 18 4.99 -2.34 12.33
C GLY A 18 3.63 -2.53 13.02
N ARG A 19 3.26 -3.75 13.38
CA ARG A 19 2.05 -4.04 14.16
C ARG A 19 2.12 -3.43 15.56
N LEU A 20 3.26 -3.56 16.23
CA LEU A 20 3.48 -2.92 17.53
C LEU A 20 3.35 -1.40 17.45
N ALA A 21 3.80 -0.81 16.34
CA ALA A 21 3.64 0.62 16.10
C ALA A 21 2.15 0.99 15.96
N GLN A 22 1.36 0.21 15.22
CA GLN A 22 -0.08 0.41 15.08
C GLN A 22 -0.80 0.33 16.43
N GLU A 23 -0.44 -0.65 17.28
CA GLU A 23 -0.99 -0.76 18.65
C GLU A 23 -0.63 0.44 19.54
N LYS A 24 0.43 1.18 19.22
CA LYS A 24 0.91 2.35 19.94
C LYS A 24 0.67 3.67 19.17
N GLU A 25 -0.41 3.76 18.44
CA GLU A 25 -0.80 4.97 17.71
C GLU A 25 0.27 5.49 16.73
N ASN A 26 1.00 4.58 16.12
CA ASN A 26 2.14 4.85 15.24
C ASN A 26 3.26 5.70 15.90
N ARG A 27 3.43 5.53 17.22
CA ARG A 27 4.50 6.18 18.00
C ARG A 27 5.35 5.13 18.68
N LEU A 28 6.64 5.15 18.43
CA LEU A 28 7.63 4.29 19.09
C LEU A 28 8.79 5.16 19.58
N ARG A 29 9.44 4.72 20.65
CA ARG A 29 10.70 5.35 21.09
C ARG A 29 11.89 4.59 20.51
N THR A 30 12.97 5.28 20.25
CA THR A 30 14.22 4.65 19.78
C THR A 30 14.66 3.49 20.68
N GLU A 31 14.49 3.63 22.00
CA GLU A 31 14.81 2.58 22.99
C GLU A 31 13.92 1.34 22.83
N GLU A 32 12.63 1.51 22.56
CA GLU A 32 11.69 0.41 22.37
C GLU A 32 12.02 -0.39 21.10
N VAL A 33 12.35 0.31 20.01
CA VAL A 33 12.77 -0.33 18.76
C VAL A 33 14.08 -1.10 18.96
N ARG A 34 15.03 -0.53 19.68
CA ARG A 34 16.31 -1.18 20.00
C ARG A 34 16.12 -2.43 20.88
N GLU A 35 15.26 -2.36 21.90
CA GLU A 35 14.98 -3.50 22.77
C GLU A 35 14.25 -4.62 22.00
N PHE A 36 13.31 -4.26 21.09
CA PHE A 36 12.58 -5.22 20.27
C PHE A 36 13.48 -5.98 19.29
N LEU A 37 14.50 -5.33 18.74
CA LEU A 37 15.44 -5.91 17.77
C LEU A 37 16.78 -6.32 18.40
N LYS A 38 16.87 -6.37 19.73
CA LYS A 38 18.11 -6.65 20.47
C LYS A 38 18.77 -7.98 20.09
N ASP A 39 17.95 -9.00 19.82
CA ASP A 39 18.41 -10.34 19.47
C ASP A 39 19.08 -10.40 18.08
N MET A 40 18.97 -9.34 17.28
CA MET A 40 19.48 -9.29 15.91
C MET A 40 20.87 -8.64 15.81
N GLU A 41 21.45 -8.20 16.93
CA GLU A 41 22.81 -7.62 17.01
C GLU A 41 23.09 -6.55 15.94
N LEU A 42 22.09 -5.67 15.67
CA LEU A 42 22.19 -4.64 14.63
C LEU A 42 23.23 -3.57 14.99
N THR A 43 23.95 -3.10 13.98
CA THR A 43 24.84 -1.94 14.13
C THR A 43 24.05 -0.64 14.25
N GLU A 44 24.69 0.43 14.70
CA GLU A 44 24.06 1.76 14.79
C GLU A 44 23.55 2.25 13.43
N GLU A 45 24.30 2.02 12.35
CA GLU A 45 23.91 2.34 10.98
C GLU A 45 22.66 1.57 10.55
N GLN A 46 22.57 0.30 10.92
CA GLN A 46 21.40 -0.53 10.64
C GLN A 46 20.18 -0.07 11.44
N PHE A 47 20.35 0.36 12.69
CA PHE A 47 19.25 0.98 13.45
C PHE A 47 18.76 2.28 12.81
N GLN A 48 19.64 3.12 12.26
CA GLN A 48 19.24 4.32 11.53
C GLN A 48 18.37 3.96 10.31
N LEU A 49 18.72 2.89 9.57
CA LEU A 49 17.91 2.39 8.46
C LEU A 49 16.53 1.88 8.93
N VAL A 50 16.47 1.19 10.07
CA VAL A 50 15.20 0.76 10.67
C VAL A 50 14.35 1.96 11.06
N PHE A 51 14.92 2.98 11.69
CA PHE A 51 14.19 4.20 12.06
C PHE A 51 13.69 4.94 10.82
N ALA A 52 14.53 5.05 9.77
CA ALA A 52 14.14 5.64 8.50
C ALA A 52 13.00 4.86 7.83
N TYR A 53 13.05 3.52 7.87
CA TYR A 53 11.99 2.64 7.38
C TYR A 53 10.68 2.88 8.15
N LEU A 54 10.70 2.90 9.49
CA LEU A 54 9.53 3.19 10.30
C LEU A 54 8.96 4.58 10.01
N ALA A 55 9.83 5.59 9.88
CA ALA A 55 9.42 6.94 9.51
C ALA A 55 8.80 6.99 8.10
N SER A 56 9.27 6.15 7.15
CA SER A 56 8.67 6.04 5.80
C SER A 56 7.29 5.42 5.82
N ARG A 57 6.96 4.66 6.87
CA ARG A 57 5.64 4.07 7.14
C ARG A 57 4.77 4.95 8.05
N LEU A 58 5.10 6.23 8.15
CA LEU A 58 4.41 7.22 8.99
C LEU A 58 4.41 6.89 10.49
N VAL A 59 5.33 6.04 10.95
CA VAL A 59 5.56 5.79 12.37
C VAL A 59 6.47 6.89 12.93
N THR A 60 6.00 7.61 13.93
CA THR A 60 6.80 8.60 14.64
C THR A 60 7.76 7.89 15.60
N VAL A 61 9.06 7.98 15.34
CA VAL A 61 10.08 7.42 16.22
C VAL A 61 10.65 8.56 17.09
N GLU A 62 10.23 8.62 18.34
CA GLU A 62 10.71 9.62 19.30
C GLU A 62 12.21 9.44 19.54
N GLY A 63 12.96 10.51 19.39
CA GLY A 63 14.43 10.50 19.49
C GLY A 63 15.17 10.24 18.19
N TYR A 64 14.47 9.98 17.08
CA TYR A 64 15.03 9.91 15.74
C TYR A 64 14.77 11.21 14.98
N VAL A 65 15.82 11.84 14.49
CA VAL A 65 15.75 12.97 13.57
C VAL A 65 16.34 12.53 12.23
N PRO A 66 15.54 12.44 11.16
CA PRO A 66 16.05 12.06 9.84
C PRO A 66 17.17 13.02 9.41
N ALA A 67 18.22 12.47 8.82
CA ALA A 67 19.30 13.27 8.25
C ALA A 67 18.74 14.21 7.18
N LYS A 68 19.36 15.38 7.01
CA LYS A 68 18.90 16.40 6.05
C LYS A 68 18.84 15.85 4.62
N GLU A 69 19.78 14.97 4.28
CA GLU A 69 19.84 14.25 3.01
C GLU A 69 18.64 13.33 2.77
N GLU A 70 18.16 12.62 3.82
CA GLU A 70 16.97 11.78 3.73
C GLU A 70 15.67 12.58 3.53
N ARG A 71 15.63 13.83 4.03
CA ARG A 71 14.51 14.75 3.78
C ARG A 71 14.52 15.26 2.34
N GLU A 72 15.71 15.61 1.84
CA GLU A 72 15.90 16.05 0.45
C GLU A 72 15.66 14.90 -0.54
N GLU A 73 16.07 13.66 -0.22
CA GLU A 73 15.75 12.47 -1.04
C GLU A 73 14.24 12.13 -1.06
N LYS A 74 13.53 12.34 0.04
CA LYS A 74 12.06 12.17 0.07
C LYS A 74 11.33 13.26 -0.73
N GLU A 75 11.84 14.48 -0.70
CA GLU A 75 11.33 15.58 -1.55
C GLU A 75 11.70 15.40 -3.03
N ALA A 76 12.83 14.75 -3.34
CA ALA A 76 13.27 14.45 -4.69
C ALA A 76 12.49 13.33 -5.39
N LYS A 77 11.59 12.64 -4.71
CA LYS A 77 10.77 11.55 -5.28
C LYS A 77 9.52 12.02 -6.02
N LEU A 78 9.18 13.30 -5.91
CA LEU A 78 8.05 13.87 -6.64
C LEU A 78 8.45 14.14 -8.09
N THR A 79 7.58 13.72 -9.01
CA THR A 79 7.72 14.13 -10.41
C THR A 79 7.44 15.62 -10.56
N PRO A 80 7.92 16.27 -11.64
CA PRO A 80 7.62 17.68 -11.89
C PRO A 80 6.10 17.97 -11.94
N GLU A 81 5.32 17.03 -12.46
CA GLU A 81 3.86 17.11 -12.55
C GLU A 81 3.21 17.05 -11.16
N GLU A 82 3.69 16.16 -10.29
CA GLU A 82 3.23 16.07 -8.89
C GLU A 82 3.61 17.32 -8.09
N GLN A 83 4.77 17.90 -8.37
CA GLN A 83 5.18 19.15 -7.73
C GLN A 83 4.27 20.32 -8.16
N GLU A 84 3.96 20.44 -9.46
CA GLU A 84 3.06 21.46 -9.98
C GLU A 84 1.63 21.29 -9.40
N PHE A 85 1.15 20.04 -9.32
CA PHE A 85 -0.11 19.70 -8.67
C PHE A 85 -0.15 20.17 -7.21
N LEU A 86 0.90 19.88 -6.43
CA LEU A 86 0.99 20.33 -5.04
C LEU A 86 1.02 21.84 -4.90
N ASP A 87 1.75 22.52 -5.77
CA ASP A 87 1.86 23.98 -5.71
C ASP A 87 0.51 24.64 -6.06
N GLN A 88 -0.25 24.05 -6.97
CA GLN A 88 -1.61 24.49 -7.26
C GLN A 88 -2.54 24.22 -6.07
N TYR A 89 -2.51 23.02 -5.51
CA TYR A 89 -3.35 22.63 -4.38
C TYR A 89 -3.06 23.49 -3.13
N ARG A 90 -1.78 23.79 -2.86
CA ARG A 90 -1.39 24.69 -1.77
C ARG A 90 -1.94 26.10 -1.95
N LYS A 91 -1.93 26.64 -3.16
CA LYS A 91 -2.53 27.96 -3.43
C LYS A 91 -4.01 28.00 -3.14
N GLU A 92 -4.72 26.89 -3.40
CA GLU A 92 -6.15 26.78 -3.05
C GLU A 92 -6.35 26.76 -1.52
N LEU A 93 -5.40 26.18 -0.77
CA LEU A 93 -5.45 26.12 0.70
C LEU A 93 -5.01 27.43 1.37
N GLU A 94 -4.29 28.34 0.68
CA GLU A 94 -3.86 29.63 1.26
C GLU A 94 -5.04 30.51 1.75
N TYR A 95 -6.24 30.28 1.24
CA TYR A 95 -7.44 30.98 1.65
C TYR A 95 -8.07 30.43 2.96
N ILE A 96 -7.61 29.28 3.42
CA ILE A 96 -8.11 28.67 4.65
C ILE A 96 -7.40 29.31 5.83
N VAL A 97 -8.17 30.03 6.65
CA VAL A 97 -7.66 30.58 7.90
C VAL A 97 -7.45 29.42 8.89
N SER A 98 -6.21 29.22 9.31
CA SER A 98 -5.89 28.22 10.33
C SER A 98 -6.57 28.54 11.65
N LEU A 99 -7.19 27.55 12.26
CA LEU A 99 -7.83 27.65 13.55
C LEU A 99 -6.86 27.23 14.66
N GLU A 100 -7.06 27.78 15.86
CA GLU A 100 -6.33 27.33 17.04
C GLU A 100 -6.83 25.95 17.51
N GLU A 101 -6.01 25.23 18.26
CA GLU A 101 -6.33 23.87 18.70
C GLU A 101 -7.65 23.78 19.49
N GLU A 102 -7.93 24.79 20.31
CA GLU A 102 -9.19 24.87 21.07
C GLU A 102 -10.42 24.94 20.15
N GLU A 103 -10.33 25.74 19.08
CA GLU A 103 -11.40 25.88 18.08
C GLU A 103 -11.59 24.59 17.28
N LEU A 104 -10.49 23.89 16.95
CA LEU A 104 -10.54 22.58 16.28
C LEU A 104 -11.20 21.53 17.17
N LEU A 105 -10.93 21.51 18.47
CA LEU A 105 -11.56 20.61 19.42
C LEU A 105 -13.06 20.90 19.57
N GLU A 106 -13.47 22.16 19.52
CA GLU A 106 -14.90 22.55 19.50
C GLU A 106 -15.58 22.03 18.22
N LEU A 107 -14.94 22.16 17.06
CA LEU A 107 -15.45 21.59 15.81
C LEU A 107 -15.56 20.06 15.87
N CYS A 108 -14.58 19.38 16.49
CA CYS A 108 -14.65 17.94 16.69
C CYS A 108 -15.88 17.53 17.52
N ARG A 109 -16.18 18.24 18.61
CA ARG A 109 -17.38 17.98 19.43
C ARG A 109 -18.66 18.19 18.65
N ALA A 110 -18.77 19.29 17.90
CA ALA A 110 -19.93 19.55 17.07
C ALA A 110 -20.09 18.49 15.94
N ALA A 111 -18.97 18.05 15.36
CA ALA A 111 -18.95 16.98 14.36
C ALA A 111 -19.44 15.63 14.93
N GLU A 112 -19.06 15.29 16.17
CA GLU A 112 -19.55 14.11 16.90
C GLU A 112 -21.07 14.18 17.14
N GLU A 113 -21.60 15.38 17.38
CA GLU A 113 -23.04 15.62 17.54
C GLU A 113 -23.81 15.60 16.20
N GLY A 114 -23.09 15.45 15.08
CA GLY A 114 -23.66 15.35 13.73
C GLY A 114 -23.81 16.68 12.99
N ASP A 115 -23.16 17.76 13.45
CA ASP A 115 -23.17 19.03 12.73
C ASP A 115 -22.38 18.93 11.42
N GLY A 116 -23.09 18.94 10.29
CA GLY A 116 -22.51 18.89 8.96
C GLY A 116 -21.62 20.11 8.62
N GLY A 117 -21.94 21.28 9.19
CA GLY A 117 -21.13 22.49 9.03
C GLY A 117 -19.79 22.37 9.75
N ALA A 118 -19.80 21.81 10.96
CA ALA A 118 -18.57 21.52 11.71
C ALA A 118 -17.72 20.49 10.99
N LYS A 119 -18.31 19.40 10.48
CA LYS A 119 -17.60 18.39 9.67
C LYS A 119 -16.94 19.00 8.45
N ALA A 120 -17.64 19.84 7.69
CA ALA A 120 -17.07 20.50 6.50
C ALA A 120 -15.88 21.41 6.87
N ARG A 121 -16.02 22.25 7.90
CA ARG A 121 -14.92 23.12 8.35
C ARG A 121 -13.74 22.33 8.87
N LEU A 122 -13.96 21.25 9.62
CA LEU A 122 -12.91 20.39 10.14
C LEU A 122 -12.20 19.66 9.00
N THR A 123 -12.91 19.22 7.95
CA THR A 123 -12.31 18.68 6.73
C THR A 123 -11.34 19.68 6.11
N GLU A 124 -11.77 20.92 5.86
CA GLU A 124 -10.93 21.97 5.30
C GLU A 124 -9.66 22.20 6.13
N GLN A 125 -9.76 22.22 7.45
CA GLN A 125 -8.64 22.44 8.36
C GLN A 125 -7.63 21.28 8.37
N LEU A 126 -8.06 20.06 8.05
CA LEU A 126 -7.20 18.86 8.04
C LEU A 126 -6.65 18.50 6.65
N LEU A 127 -7.02 19.21 5.58
CA LEU A 127 -6.43 19.00 4.25
C LEU A 127 -4.89 19.12 4.23
N PRO A 128 -4.24 20.04 4.96
CA PRO A 128 -2.78 20.07 5.06
C PRO A 128 -2.17 18.78 5.63
N GLU A 129 -2.85 18.14 6.60
CA GLU A 129 -2.41 16.87 7.18
C GLU A 129 -2.51 15.72 6.17
N VAL A 130 -3.58 15.72 5.34
CA VAL A 130 -3.73 14.76 4.24
C VAL A 130 -2.57 14.88 3.25
N ILE A 131 -2.23 16.11 2.83
CA ILE A 131 -1.10 16.36 1.93
C ILE A 131 0.21 15.88 2.56
N GLN A 132 0.42 16.15 3.83
CA GLN A 132 1.64 15.74 4.53
C GLN A 132 1.77 14.22 4.59
N ALA A 133 0.69 13.51 4.89
CA ALA A 133 0.64 12.05 4.90
C ALA A 133 0.95 11.47 3.51
N ALA A 134 0.27 11.97 2.46
CA ALA A 134 0.47 11.53 1.09
C ALA A 134 1.90 11.78 0.58
N ARG A 135 2.49 12.95 0.85
CA ARG A 135 3.88 13.28 0.49
C ARG A 135 4.89 12.34 1.15
N GLY A 136 4.64 11.92 2.39
CA GLY A 136 5.51 10.98 3.10
C GLY A 136 5.63 9.63 2.40
N LEU A 137 4.66 9.27 1.56
CA LEU A 137 4.57 8.00 0.84
C LEU A 137 4.68 8.15 -0.69
N ALA A 138 4.90 9.36 -1.19
CA ALA A 138 5.05 9.63 -2.61
C ALA A 138 6.19 8.80 -3.24
N GLY A 139 6.01 8.41 -4.51
CA GLY A 139 6.98 7.62 -5.29
C GLY A 139 7.12 6.15 -4.87
N GLN A 140 6.19 5.61 -4.07
CA GLN A 140 6.19 4.22 -3.64
C GLN A 140 5.24 3.31 -4.43
N GLY A 141 4.66 3.80 -5.53
CA GLY A 141 3.85 2.95 -6.41
C GLY A 141 2.49 3.56 -6.78
N LEU A 142 1.94 4.45 -5.95
CA LEU A 142 0.75 5.23 -6.26
C LEU A 142 1.12 6.68 -6.61
N PRO A 143 0.42 7.31 -7.58
CA PRO A 143 0.51 8.74 -7.83
C PRO A 143 0.12 9.55 -6.59
N LEU A 144 0.75 10.71 -6.41
CA LEU A 144 0.47 11.57 -5.25
C LEU A 144 -1.00 12.01 -5.16
N GLY A 145 -1.64 12.27 -6.31
CA GLY A 145 -3.05 12.65 -6.37
C GLY A 145 -3.97 11.56 -5.80
N ASP A 146 -3.68 10.28 -6.10
CA ASP A 146 -4.44 9.15 -5.61
C ASP A 146 -4.23 8.98 -4.10
N LEU A 147 -3.00 9.12 -3.60
CA LEU A 147 -2.70 9.10 -2.16
C LEU A 147 -3.46 10.20 -1.40
N ILE A 148 -3.55 11.42 -1.96
CA ILE A 148 -4.33 12.52 -1.38
C ILE A 148 -5.82 12.19 -1.38
N GLN A 149 -6.33 11.59 -2.45
CA GLN A 149 -7.73 11.19 -2.54
C GLN A 149 -8.07 10.13 -1.48
N GLU A 150 -7.25 9.11 -1.33
CA GLU A 150 -7.43 8.09 -0.28
C GLU A 150 -7.36 8.67 1.13
N GLY A 151 -6.43 9.59 1.38
CA GLY A 151 -6.38 10.33 2.64
C GLY A 151 -7.62 11.17 2.92
N ASN A 152 -8.21 11.79 1.89
CA ASN A 152 -9.48 12.51 2.02
C ASN A 152 -10.65 11.56 2.32
N ILE A 153 -10.70 10.41 1.68
CA ILE A 153 -11.71 9.37 1.96
C ILE A 153 -11.56 8.89 3.41
N GLY A 154 -10.34 8.59 3.85
CA GLY A 154 -10.04 8.21 5.23
C GLY A 154 -10.50 9.25 6.23
N LEU A 155 -10.23 10.53 5.98
CA LEU A 155 -10.69 11.65 6.81
C LEU A 155 -12.23 11.72 6.90
N MET A 156 -12.93 11.55 5.78
CA MET A 156 -14.39 11.57 5.74
C MET A 156 -14.98 10.40 6.55
N LEU A 157 -14.43 9.20 6.39
CA LEU A 157 -14.86 8.02 7.15
C LEU A 157 -14.57 8.18 8.66
N ALA A 158 -13.39 8.70 8.99
CA ALA A 158 -13.02 8.97 10.38
C ALA A 158 -13.96 9.96 11.07
N MET A 159 -14.48 10.94 10.35
CA MET A 159 -15.48 11.87 10.90
C MET A 159 -16.81 11.19 11.24
N GLU A 160 -17.21 10.16 10.49
CA GLU A 160 -18.42 9.39 10.81
C GLU A 160 -18.22 8.46 12.01
N THR A 161 -16.99 8.07 12.28
CA THR A 161 -16.62 7.16 13.38
C THR A 161 -15.94 7.86 14.55
N LEU A 162 -15.88 9.19 14.56
CA LEU A 162 -15.16 9.99 15.56
C LEU A 162 -15.56 9.67 17.00
N GLY A 163 -16.83 9.39 17.24
CA GLY A 163 -17.35 8.98 18.55
C GLY A 163 -16.99 7.56 18.99
N LEU A 164 -16.38 6.75 18.10
CA LEU A 164 -15.96 5.37 18.38
C LEU A 164 -14.47 5.25 18.72
N ARG A 165 -13.76 6.39 18.79
CA ARG A 165 -12.33 6.42 19.13
C ARG A 165 -12.04 5.79 20.50
N GLU A 166 -10.82 5.35 20.70
CA GLU A 166 -10.39 4.75 21.97
C GLU A 166 -10.45 5.75 23.14
N GLU A 167 -10.70 5.22 24.35
CA GLU A 167 -10.79 6.01 25.57
C GLU A 167 -9.41 6.63 25.88
N GLY A 168 -9.32 7.94 25.92
CA GLY A 168 -8.08 8.69 26.15
C GLY A 168 -7.40 9.24 24.88
N GLN A 169 -7.80 8.84 23.70
CA GLN A 169 -7.33 9.41 22.43
C GLN A 169 -8.02 10.75 22.16
N THR A 170 -7.25 11.77 21.78
CA THR A 170 -7.84 13.05 21.37
C THR A 170 -8.53 12.92 20.01
N PRO A 171 -9.63 13.67 19.77
CA PRO A 171 -10.32 13.63 18.48
C PRO A 171 -9.39 13.96 17.30
N LEU A 172 -8.49 14.92 17.47
CA LEU A 172 -7.55 15.34 16.44
C LEU A 172 -6.49 14.28 16.15
N ASP A 173 -5.96 13.62 17.18
CA ASP A 173 -5.00 12.51 16.99
C ASP A 173 -5.66 11.34 16.28
N TYR A 174 -6.91 11.01 16.62
CA TYR A 174 -7.70 10.01 15.93
C TYR A 174 -7.83 10.33 14.44
N LEU A 175 -8.31 11.53 14.08
CA LEU A 175 -8.47 11.92 12.67
C LEU A 175 -7.15 11.89 11.91
N LYS A 176 -6.06 12.38 12.50
CA LYS A 176 -4.72 12.33 11.89
C LYS A 176 -4.21 10.91 11.69
N GLN A 177 -4.51 10.02 12.63
CA GLN A 177 -4.16 8.61 12.53
C GLN A 177 -4.94 7.92 11.41
N GLU A 178 -6.26 8.13 11.33
CA GLU A 178 -7.09 7.54 10.27
C GLU A 178 -6.69 8.01 8.87
N ILE A 179 -6.35 9.29 8.70
CA ILE A 179 -5.78 9.81 7.45
C ILE A 179 -4.53 9.01 7.06
N ARG A 180 -3.60 8.82 7.99
CA ARG A 180 -2.35 8.09 7.73
C ARG A 180 -2.60 6.62 7.41
N THR A 181 -3.52 6.00 8.15
CA THR A 181 -3.92 4.61 7.96
C THR A 181 -4.52 4.41 6.57
N ALA A 182 -5.43 5.29 6.13
CA ALA A 182 -6.04 5.21 4.81
C ALA A 182 -5.00 5.31 3.67
N VAL A 183 -4.08 6.27 3.76
CA VAL A 183 -3.01 6.44 2.76
C VAL A 183 -2.06 5.24 2.73
N LEU A 184 -1.74 4.65 3.88
CA LEU A 184 -0.91 3.45 3.98
C LEU A 184 -1.61 2.24 3.40
N GLN A 185 -2.89 2.02 3.74
CA GLN A 185 -3.68 0.91 3.22
C GLN A 185 -3.76 0.94 1.69
N ALA A 186 -4.07 2.10 1.10
CA ALA A 186 -4.12 2.26 -0.34
C ALA A 186 -2.80 1.86 -1.02
N LEU A 187 -1.67 2.24 -0.42
CA LEU A 187 -0.35 1.86 -0.92
C LEU A 187 -0.10 0.35 -0.79
N GLU A 188 -0.48 -0.27 0.33
CA GLU A 188 -0.33 -1.72 0.56
C GLU A 188 -1.21 -2.54 -0.38
N GLU A 189 -2.45 -2.11 -0.60
CA GLU A 189 -3.38 -2.73 -1.56
C GLU A 189 -2.80 -2.69 -2.97
N GLN A 190 -2.33 -1.53 -3.42
CA GLN A 190 -1.69 -1.37 -4.72
C GLN A 190 -0.45 -2.26 -4.88
N GLN A 191 0.40 -2.35 -3.85
CA GLN A 191 1.58 -3.21 -3.90
C GLN A 191 1.19 -4.69 -3.97
N THR A 192 0.16 -5.10 -3.26
CA THR A 192 -0.36 -6.47 -3.26
C THR A 192 -0.96 -6.82 -4.63
N GLU A 193 -1.76 -5.92 -5.21
CA GLU A 193 -2.33 -6.10 -6.56
C GLU A 193 -1.24 -6.20 -7.62
N ARG A 194 -0.23 -5.35 -7.54
CA ARG A 194 0.92 -5.37 -8.45
C ARG A 194 1.69 -6.68 -8.36
N GLN A 195 2.00 -7.14 -7.15
CA GLN A 195 2.68 -8.43 -6.94
C GLN A 195 1.86 -9.60 -7.47
N ALA A 196 0.54 -9.60 -7.26
CA ALA A 196 -0.35 -10.61 -7.81
C ALA A 196 -0.37 -10.58 -9.35
N GLY A 197 -0.40 -9.38 -9.95
CA GLY A 197 -0.32 -9.19 -11.39
C GLY A 197 1.02 -9.67 -11.98
N ASP A 198 2.13 -9.33 -11.34
CA ASP A 198 3.47 -9.76 -11.77
C ASP A 198 3.61 -11.29 -11.70
N LEU A 199 3.13 -11.92 -10.62
CA LEU A 199 3.11 -13.38 -10.48
C LEU A 199 2.25 -14.05 -11.55
N LEU A 200 1.08 -13.50 -11.84
CA LEU A 200 0.20 -14.01 -12.91
C LEU A 200 0.86 -13.88 -14.27
N ALA A 201 1.50 -12.75 -14.57
CA ALA A 201 2.23 -12.52 -15.81
C ALA A 201 3.40 -13.53 -15.96
N GLU A 202 4.13 -13.82 -14.89
CA GLU A 202 5.20 -14.81 -14.87
C GLU A 202 4.65 -16.21 -15.16
N ARG A 203 3.53 -16.61 -14.53
CA ARG A 203 2.87 -17.90 -14.80
C ARG A 203 2.39 -18.02 -16.24
N LEU A 204 1.78 -16.98 -16.80
CA LEU A 204 1.34 -16.95 -18.19
C LEU A 204 2.51 -17.05 -19.17
N ASN A 205 3.61 -16.37 -18.91
CA ASN A 205 4.82 -16.46 -19.73
C ASN A 205 5.43 -17.87 -19.66
N HIS A 206 5.50 -18.46 -18.46
CA HIS A 206 5.98 -19.82 -18.26
C HIS A 206 5.13 -20.84 -19.02
N LEU A 207 3.78 -20.69 -18.96
CA LEU A 207 2.84 -21.54 -19.71
C LEU A 207 3.06 -21.41 -21.22
N ARG A 208 3.18 -20.16 -21.74
CA ARG A 208 3.43 -19.91 -23.17
C ARG A 208 4.74 -20.55 -23.65
N ASP A 209 5.79 -20.42 -22.88
CA ASP A 209 7.09 -21.02 -23.18
C ASP A 209 7.03 -22.55 -23.16
N GLY A 210 6.26 -23.13 -22.20
CA GLY A 210 5.99 -24.56 -22.14
C GLY A 210 5.24 -25.08 -23.35
N ILE A 211 4.17 -24.40 -23.75
CA ILE A 211 3.39 -24.73 -24.95
C ILE A 211 4.29 -24.70 -26.19
N LYS A 212 5.08 -23.63 -26.33
CA LYS A 212 5.97 -23.47 -27.47
C LYS A 212 7.02 -24.60 -27.54
N LYS A 213 7.71 -24.86 -26.43
CA LYS A 213 8.71 -25.94 -26.35
C LYS A 213 8.13 -27.29 -26.74
N LEU A 214 7.01 -27.66 -26.11
CA LEU A 214 6.41 -28.97 -26.34
C LEU A 214 5.83 -29.09 -27.74
N SER A 215 5.25 -28.01 -28.29
CA SER A 215 4.77 -27.98 -29.67
C SER A 215 5.90 -28.10 -30.70
N ASP A 216 7.05 -27.46 -30.45
CA ASP A 216 8.23 -27.54 -31.31
C ASP A 216 8.85 -28.97 -31.27
N GLU A 217 8.85 -29.63 -30.09
CA GLU A 217 9.36 -31.00 -29.93
C GLU A 217 8.44 -32.05 -30.58
N LEU A 218 7.12 -31.87 -30.51
CA LEU A 218 6.15 -32.80 -31.02
C LEU A 218 5.73 -32.50 -32.47
N GLU A 219 6.09 -31.36 -33.03
CA GLU A 219 5.71 -30.85 -34.35
C GLU A 219 4.18 -30.82 -34.58
N ARG A 220 3.40 -30.69 -33.50
CA ARG A 220 1.94 -30.61 -33.50
C ARG A 220 1.39 -29.80 -32.33
N LYS A 221 0.05 -29.55 -32.37
CA LYS A 221 -0.64 -28.97 -31.21
C LYS A 221 -0.54 -29.92 -30.00
N VAL A 222 -0.35 -29.33 -28.84
CA VAL A 222 -0.19 -30.03 -27.56
C VAL A 222 -1.54 -30.13 -26.87
N SER A 223 -1.85 -31.29 -26.26
CA SER A 223 -3.05 -31.44 -25.44
C SER A 223 -2.82 -30.90 -24.03
N LEU A 224 -3.91 -30.61 -23.30
CA LEU A 224 -3.86 -30.13 -21.94
C LEU A 224 -3.21 -31.13 -20.98
N GLU A 225 -3.43 -32.45 -21.21
CA GLU A 225 -2.86 -33.51 -20.41
C GLU A 225 -1.34 -33.62 -20.63
N GLU A 226 -0.89 -33.49 -21.89
CA GLU A 226 0.53 -33.49 -22.21
C GLU A 226 1.26 -32.28 -21.59
N LEU A 227 0.61 -31.14 -21.64
CA LEU A 227 1.12 -29.89 -21.05
C LEU A 227 1.15 -29.99 -19.53
N SER A 228 0.13 -30.57 -18.91
CA SER A 228 0.07 -30.83 -17.47
C SER A 228 1.23 -31.70 -17.00
N MET A 229 1.52 -32.78 -17.73
CA MET A 229 2.65 -33.67 -17.41
C MET A 229 4.01 -32.99 -17.64
N PHE A 230 4.14 -32.17 -18.67
CA PHE A 230 5.39 -31.50 -19.02
C PHE A 230 5.73 -30.39 -18.02
N MET A 231 4.72 -29.66 -17.55
CA MET A 231 4.89 -28.50 -16.67
C MET A 231 4.74 -28.82 -15.18
N ASP A 232 4.37 -30.08 -14.84
CA ASP A 232 4.00 -30.50 -13.48
C ASP A 232 2.94 -29.56 -12.86
N MET A 233 1.89 -29.25 -13.67
CA MET A 233 0.83 -28.32 -13.32
C MET A 233 -0.53 -28.99 -13.55
N PRO A 234 -1.52 -28.84 -12.63
CA PRO A 234 -2.86 -29.39 -12.83
C PRO A 234 -3.55 -28.87 -14.11
N VAL A 235 -4.28 -29.73 -14.80
CA VAL A 235 -5.02 -29.36 -16.03
C VAL A 235 -5.95 -28.18 -15.78
N GLU A 236 -6.66 -28.18 -14.65
CA GLU A 236 -7.59 -27.11 -14.26
C GLU A 236 -6.88 -25.73 -14.16
N GLU A 237 -5.66 -25.71 -13.61
CA GLU A 237 -4.86 -24.48 -13.50
C GLU A 237 -4.41 -23.99 -14.88
N ILE A 238 -4.02 -24.90 -15.78
CA ILE A 238 -3.67 -24.57 -17.16
C ILE A 238 -4.86 -23.98 -17.91
N GLU A 239 -6.05 -24.59 -17.78
CA GLU A 239 -7.28 -24.08 -18.39
C GLU A 239 -7.63 -22.67 -17.91
N ASP A 240 -7.50 -22.40 -16.61
CA ASP A 240 -7.80 -21.10 -16.03
C ASP A 240 -6.80 -20.04 -16.51
N LEU A 241 -5.53 -20.37 -16.61
CA LEU A 241 -4.50 -19.48 -17.17
C LEU A 241 -4.76 -19.18 -18.65
N LEU A 242 -5.16 -20.19 -19.46
CA LEU A 242 -5.49 -20.01 -20.89
C LEU A 242 -6.73 -19.13 -21.06
N LYS A 243 -7.77 -19.32 -20.24
CA LYS A 243 -8.96 -18.44 -20.24
C LYS A 243 -8.59 -16.99 -19.93
N LEU A 244 -7.73 -16.78 -18.95
CA LEU A 244 -7.21 -15.44 -18.58
C LEU A 244 -6.35 -14.82 -19.68
N ALA A 245 -5.59 -15.63 -20.42
CA ALA A 245 -4.81 -15.18 -21.57
C ALA A 245 -5.66 -14.79 -22.79
N GLY A 246 -6.97 -15.07 -22.76
CA GLY A 246 -7.86 -14.89 -23.93
C GLY A 246 -7.67 -15.93 -25.03
N GLU A 247 -6.87 -16.95 -24.77
CA GLU A 247 -6.74 -18.13 -25.61
C GLU A 247 -7.82 -19.13 -25.19
N GLY A 248 -9.05 -18.95 -25.71
CA GLY A 248 -10.12 -19.91 -25.49
C GLY A 248 -9.64 -21.28 -25.95
N THR A 249 -9.88 -22.30 -25.11
CA THR A 249 -9.74 -23.68 -25.50
C THR A 249 -10.69 -23.89 -26.70
N GLY A 250 -10.12 -23.92 -27.88
CA GLY A 250 -10.87 -24.34 -29.07
C GLY A 250 -11.25 -25.77 -28.91
N ASP A 251 -12.39 -25.97 -28.29
CA ASP A 251 -13.16 -27.21 -28.43
C ASP A 251 -13.78 -27.17 -29.83
N ASP A 252 -12.96 -27.46 -30.84
CA ASP A 252 -13.46 -27.88 -32.16
C ASP A 252 -14.02 -29.29 -32.01
N GLY A 253 -15.17 -29.36 -31.36
CA GLY A 253 -16.03 -30.53 -31.44
C GLY A 253 -16.36 -30.78 -32.89
N GLU A 254 -15.69 -31.78 -33.47
CA GLU A 254 -16.09 -32.40 -34.71
C GLU A 254 -17.61 -32.72 -34.68
N ASN A 255 -18.39 -31.87 -35.30
CA ASN A 255 -19.74 -32.22 -35.69
C ASN A 255 -19.71 -32.71 -37.12
N THR A 256 -19.32 -33.96 -37.30
CA THR A 256 -19.57 -34.74 -38.48
C THR A 256 -21.08 -35.02 -38.54
N GLU A 257 -21.87 -34.14 -39.13
CA GLU A 257 -23.16 -34.51 -39.62
C GLU A 257 -23.03 -35.13 -41.02
N GLU A 258 -23.02 -36.44 -41.04
CA GLU A 258 -23.46 -37.20 -42.21
C GLU A 258 -24.95 -36.91 -42.46
N GLY A 259 -25.23 -36.13 -43.48
CA GLY A 259 -26.58 -35.95 -44.00
C GLY A 259 -26.78 -36.83 -45.22
N GLN A 260 -27.49 -37.90 -45.03
CA GLN A 260 -28.06 -38.71 -46.11
C GLN A 260 -29.43 -38.16 -46.56
N ALA A 261 -29.58 -38.27 -47.85
CA ALA A 261 -30.77 -38.35 -48.71
C ALA A 261 -31.29 -37.10 -49.33
#